data_00e6abd78b29e24f1149e0487fdfa7c2
#
_entry.id   00e6abd78b29e24f1149e0487fdfa7c2
#
_cell.length_a   1.000
_cell.length_b   1.000
_cell.length_c   1.000
_cell.angle_alpha   90.00
_cell.angle_beta   90.00
_cell.angle_gamma   90.00
#
_symmetry.space_group_name_H-M   'P 1'
#
loop_
_entity.id
_entity.type
_entity.pdbx_description
1 polymer ?
#
loop_
_entity_poly.entity_id
_entity_poly.type
_entity_poly.pdbx_seq_one_letter_code
_entity_poly.pdbx_strand_id
1 'polypeptide(L)'
;MTPQTARTTTRKSGVGTPPFAAHGFWRLLVLLAAFGVFVMLLIGRLATLALFESSRAYGATSTEYVPERGDIVDRNGVPLARSIYGYAIWVKPADLLGDRKQLANQLAAIFPDTPAAEFYAKLTSDKAGYLRKRALPEQVKQVHDLGEIAIEFPREATRLYPQHDMAAHVLGFVNRDGRGAMGMERVMNDYLRDPSKRSTPLNLALDVRVQAALESELASGMSATGAKGAAGVILDVATGEVIAMATLPSFNPNRPSFANIPDLGQTIEDGRYPITRQTNNVTNRVYELGSTFKPLTVAAALDAGTVRDLSIRYDATKPLQIGRFKIRDSHSSGRWLNTPEALIHSSNIVTAQIADNLGAARMDAMLRTMHFNARPDIELAEKAMPLYPKTWGRLTNMTVGYGHGISVTPLHLASAYAAMVNGGIYRPATMFKTKPDAKIPGK
;
A
#
# COMPACT_ATOMS: atom_id res chain seq x y z
N MET A 1 -55.18 -119.91 27.53
CA MET A 1 -55.48 -118.58 28.17
C MET A 1 -54.17 -117.77 28.03
N THR A 2 -54.07 -117.02 27.05
CA THR A 2 -52.89 -116.15 26.75
C THR A 2 -53.43 -114.84 26.16
N PRO A 3 -53.01 -113.66 26.68
CA PRO A 3 -53.44 -112.46 26.09
C PRO A 3 -52.55 -111.98 24.96
N GLN A 4 -53.21 -111.47 23.98
CA GLN A 4 -52.61 -110.83 22.81
C GLN A 4 -52.00 -109.42 23.18
N THR A 5 -50.77 -109.23 22.75
CA THR A 5 -50.06 -107.94 22.80
C THR A 5 -50.40 -107.12 21.55
N ALA A 6 -50.98 -105.91 21.76
CA ALA A 6 -51.20 -104.94 20.70
C ALA A 6 -49.91 -104.18 20.38
N ARG A 7 -49.53 -104.16 19.08
CA ARG A 7 -48.42 -103.36 18.53
C ARG A 7 -48.98 -101.95 18.14
N THR A 8 -48.56 -100.93 18.84
CA THR A 8 -48.82 -99.56 18.45
C THR A 8 -47.78 -99.08 17.46
N THR A 9 -48.19 -98.74 16.25
CA THR A 9 -47.38 -98.14 15.19
C THR A 9 -47.43 -96.66 15.31
N THR A 10 -46.36 -95.99 15.72
CA THR A 10 -46.23 -94.56 15.69
C THR A 10 -45.94 -94.07 14.24
N ARG A 11 -46.90 -93.35 13.67
CA ARG A 11 -46.78 -92.67 12.39
C ARG A 11 -46.09 -91.35 12.57
N LYS A 12 -44.81 -91.22 12.09
CA LYS A 12 -44.10 -89.98 11.96
C LYS A 12 -44.73 -89.14 10.87
N SER A 13 -45.42 -88.07 11.22
CA SER A 13 -45.86 -87.00 10.29
C SER A 13 -44.72 -86.09 9.91
N GLY A 14 -44.08 -86.29 8.77
CA GLY A 14 -43.15 -85.34 8.21
C GLY A 14 -43.95 -84.18 7.67
N VAL A 15 -43.86 -83.00 8.30
CA VAL A 15 -44.38 -81.74 7.79
C VAL A 15 -43.39 -81.28 6.72
N GLY A 16 -43.67 -81.65 5.48
CA GLY A 16 -42.98 -81.05 4.31
C GLY A 16 -43.41 -79.61 4.14
N THR A 17 -42.49 -78.71 4.28
CA THR A 17 -42.69 -77.32 3.93
C THR A 17 -43.06 -77.23 2.44
N PRO A 18 -44.09 -76.46 2.05
CA PRO A 18 -44.49 -76.33 0.66
C PRO A 18 -43.41 -75.71 -0.19
N PRO A 19 -43.13 -76.13 -1.44
CA PRO A 19 -42.01 -75.66 -2.28
C PRO A 19 -42.11 -74.16 -2.59
N PHE A 20 -43.24 -73.54 -2.46
CA PHE A 20 -43.47 -72.08 -2.65
C PHE A 20 -42.81 -71.23 -1.55
N ALA A 21 -42.69 -71.68 -0.32
CA ALA A 21 -42.07 -70.95 0.78
C ALA A 21 -40.57 -70.83 0.64
N ALA A 22 -39.89 -71.86 0.07
CA ALA A 22 -38.46 -71.87 -0.18
C ALA A 22 -38.07 -70.86 -1.27
N HIS A 23 -38.86 -70.74 -2.32
CA HIS A 23 -38.58 -69.74 -3.40
C HIS A 23 -38.86 -68.32 -2.93
N GLY A 24 -39.83 -68.10 -2.04
CA GLY A 24 -40.09 -66.79 -1.41
C GLY A 24 -38.96 -66.35 -0.50
N PHE A 25 -38.44 -67.25 0.30
CA PHE A 25 -37.31 -66.98 1.18
C PHE A 25 -36.03 -66.64 0.42
N TRP A 26 -35.66 -67.34 -0.64
CA TRP A 26 -34.54 -67.01 -1.51
C TRP A 26 -34.68 -65.65 -2.21
N ARG A 27 -35.86 -65.30 -2.67
CA ARG A 27 -36.12 -63.97 -3.23
C ARG A 27 -35.99 -62.86 -2.21
N LEU A 28 -36.43 -63.08 -0.98
CA LEU A 28 -36.25 -62.14 0.11
C LEU A 28 -34.77 -61.95 0.48
N LEU A 29 -33.99 -63.08 0.53
CA LEU A 29 -32.55 -62.99 0.80
C LEU A 29 -31.80 -62.25 -0.30
N VAL A 30 -32.16 -62.46 -1.60
CA VAL A 30 -31.57 -61.71 -2.73
C VAL A 30 -31.92 -60.22 -2.63
N LEU A 31 -33.13 -59.87 -2.28
CA LEU A 31 -33.55 -58.48 -2.11
C LEU A 31 -32.81 -57.83 -0.93
N LEU A 32 -32.68 -58.54 0.20
CA LEU A 32 -31.91 -58.05 1.35
C LEU A 32 -30.44 -57.88 1.03
N ALA A 33 -29.85 -58.81 0.28
CA ALA A 33 -28.45 -58.69 -0.16
C ALA A 33 -28.26 -57.54 -1.14
N ALA A 34 -29.16 -57.35 -2.09
CA ALA A 34 -29.15 -56.23 -3.04
C ALA A 34 -29.31 -54.87 -2.29
N PHE A 35 -30.21 -54.81 -1.30
CA PHE A 35 -30.37 -53.62 -0.44
C PHE A 35 -29.12 -53.36 0.43
N GLY A 36 -28.52 -54.42 0.99
CA GLY A 36 -27.27 -54.32 1.72
C GLY A 36 -26.12 -53.77 0.88
N VAL A 37 -25.97 -54.27 -0.37
CA VAL A 37 -25.00 -53.75 -1.34
C VAL A 37 -25.29 -52.28 -1.67
N PHE A 38 -26.55 -51.93 -1.91
CA PHE A 38 -26.95 -50.55 -2.18
C PHE A 38 -26.62 -49.62 -1.01
N VAL A 39 -26.92 -50.02 0.22
CA VAL A 39 -26.57 -49.23 1.43
C VAL A 39 -25.05 -49.12 1.59
N MET A 40 -24.28 -50.18 1.33
CA MET A 40 -22.81 -50.11 1.35
C MET A 40 -22.25 -49.16 0.28
N LEU A 41 -22.81 -49.16 -0.91
CA LEU A 41 -22.45 -48.19 -1.96
C LEU A 41 -22.80 -46.75 -1.58
N LEU A 42 -23.94 -46.53 -0.94
CA LEU A 42 -24.35 -45.23 -0.41
C LEU A 42 -23.41 -44.73 0.70
N ILE A 43 -23.08 -45.62 1.64
CA ILE A 43 -22.13 -45.30 2.72
C ILE A 43 -20.73 -45.02 2.13
N GLY A 44 -20.27 -45.86 1.21
CA GLY A 44 -19.00 -45.65 0.51
C GLY A 44 -18.97 -44.34 -0.25
N ARG A 45 -20.07 -43.99 -0.93
CA ARG A 45 -20.16 -42.67 -1.62
C ARG A 45 -20.23 -41.51 -0.66
N LEU A 46 -20.96 -41.60 0.44
CA LEU A 46 -20.97 -40.58 1.49
C LEU A 46 -19.61 -40.42 2.16
N ALA A 47 -18.91 -41.55 2.40
CA ALA A 47 -17.55 -41.49 2.94
C ALA A 47 -16.56 -40.86 1.95
N THR A 48 -16.66 -41.15 0.65
CA THR A 48 -15.84 -40.48 -0.38
C THR A 48 -16.17 -38.99 -0.47
N LEU A 49 -17.43 -38.61 -0.42
CA LEU A 49 -17.85 -37.21 -0.34
C LEU A 49 -17.32 -36.53 0.93
N ALA A 50 -17.44 -37.17 2.07
CA ALA A 50 -16.97 -36.61 3.34
C ALA A 50 -15.43 -36.49 3.44
N LEU A 51 -14.69 -37.46 2.91
CA LEU A 51 -13.24 -37.52 3.05
C LEU A 51 -12.46 -36.88 1.88
N PHE A 52 -13.01 -36.88 0.68
CA PHE A 52 -12.30 -36.43 -0.51
C PHE A 52 -12.96 -35.26 -1.27
N GLU A 53 -14.27 -35.03 -1.15
CA GLU A 53 -14.95 -33.92 -1.78
C GLU A 53 -15.22 -32.75 -0.84
N SER A 54 -15.17 -32.91 0.47
CA SER A 54 -15.18 -31.78 1.40
C SER A 54 -14.01 -30.81 1.17
N SER A 55 -12.91 -31.30 0.59
CA SER A 55 -11.79 -30.47 0.15
C SER A 55 -11.97 -29.86 -1.25
N ARG A 56 -12.90 -30.36 -2.07
CA ARG A 56 -13.14 -29.88 -3.45
C ARG A 56 -14.41 -29.07 -3.62
N ALA A 57 -15.46 -29.32 -2.86
CA ALA A 57 -16.69 -28.56 -2.93
C ALA A 57 -16.57 -27.16 -2.29
N TYR A 58 -15.63 -26.96 -1.36
CA TYR A 58 -15.20 -25.63 -0.86
C TYR A 58 -14.02 -25.05 -1.65
N GLY A 59 -13.44 -25.77 -2.61
CA GLY A 59 -12.27 -25.38 -3.38
C GLY A 59 -12.56 -24.62 -4.67
N ALA A 60 -13.79 -24.28 -4.96
CA ALA A 60 -14.12 -23.51 -6.18
C ALA A 60 -14.50 -22.05 -5.93
N THR A 61 -14.71 -21.66 -4.70
CA THR A 61 -14.69 -20.27 -4.28
C THR A 61 -14.07 -20.23 -2.89
N SER A 62 -12.73 -20.24 -2.84
CA SER A 62 -12.12 -19.57 -1.73
C SER A 62 -12.49 -18.08 -1.90
N THR A 63 -13.61 -17.68 -1.37
CA THR A 63 -13.69 -16.41 -0.68
C THR A 63 -12.57 -16.53 0.35
N GLU A 64 -11.33 -16.28 -0.11
CA GLU A 64 -10.21 -16.19 0.77
C GLU A 64 -10.63 -15.13 1.76
N TYR A 65 -11.01 -15.59 2.96
CA TYR A 65 -11.45 -14.72 4.03
C TYR A 65 -10.36 -13.69 4.22
N VAL A 66 -10.58 -12.50 3.69
CA VAL A 66 -9.63 -11.40 3.84
C VAL A 66 -9.56 -11.14 5.33
N PRO A 67 -8.48 -11.53 6.02
CA PRO A 67 -8.42 -11.38 7.45
C PRO A 67 -8.53 -9.92 7.81
N GLU A 68 -9.23 -9.64 8.90
CA GLU A 68 -9.28 -8.30 9.47
C GLU A 68 -7.87 -7.76 9.68
N ARG A 69 -7.68 -6.50 9.32
CA ARG A 69 -6.44 -5.77 9.56
C ARG A 69 -6.64 -4.78 10.69
N GLY A 70 -5.61 -4.61 11.52
CA GLY A 70 -5.58 -3.58 12.57
C GLY A 70 -5.81 -2.18 11.99
N ASP A 71 -6.38 -1.29 12.80
CA ASP A 71 -6.60 0.11 12.40
C ASP A 71 -5.25 0.86 12.28
N ILE A 72 -5.18 1.81 11.34
CA ILE A 72 -4.12 2.82 11.27
C ILE A 72 -4.76 4.14 11.67
N VAL A 73 -4.15 4.85 12.60
CA VAL A 73 -4.65 6.13 13.11
C VAL A 73 -3.55 7.21 13.04
N ASP A 74 -3.96 8.46 13.02
CA ASP A 74 -3.05 9.59 13.15
C ASP A 74 -2.52 9.73 14.60
N ARG A 75 -1.66 10.72 14.86
CA ARG A 75 -1.10 10.97 16.17
C ARG A 75 -2.12 11.28 17.27
N ASN A 76 -3.34 11.66 16.89
CA ASN A 76 -4.46 12.04 17.79
C ASN A 76 -5.51 10.91 17.89
N GLY A 77 -5.29 9.77 17.24
CA GLY A 77 -6.22 8.63 17.22
C GLY A 77 -7.32 8.73 16.14
N VAL A 78 -7.22 9.69 15.20
CA VAL A 78 -8.18 9.81 14.11
C VAL A 78 -7.96 8.66 13.10
N PRO A 79 -9.00 7.89 12.75
CA PRO A 79 -8.87 6.77 11.83
C PRO A 79 -8.45 7.19 10.42
N LEU A 80 -7.34 6.64 9.94
CA LEU A 80 -6.83 6.80 8.58
C LEU A 80 -7.13 5.57 7.71
N ALA A 81 -7.08 4.37 8.30
CA ALA A 81 -7.48 3.14 7.66
C ALA A 81 -8.04 2.17 8.70
N ARG A 82 -9.18 1.52 8.40
CA ARG A 82 -9.81 0.55 9.29
C ARG A 82 -10.49 -0.56 8.53
N SER A 83 -10.67 -1.69 9.18
CA SER A 83 -11.47 -2.79 8.65
C SER A 83 -12.92 -2.63 9.10
N ILE A 84 -13.83 -2.71 8.14
CA ILE A 84 -15.28 -2.73 8.39
C ILE A 84 -15.86 -4.00 7.80
N TYR A 85 -16.88 -4.55 8.44
CA TYR A 85 -17.69 -5.61 7.85
C TYR A 85 -18.76 -4.99 6.95
N GLY A 86 -18.80 -5.46 5.72
CA GLY A 86 -19.81 -5.11 4.75
C GLY A 86 -20.37 -6.36 4.09
N TYR A 87 -21.45 -6.20 3.35
CA TYR A 87 -21.92 -7.23 2.46
C TYR A 87 -21.29 -7.02 1.07
N ALA A 88 -20.80 -8.10 0.49
CA ALA A 88 -20.52 -8.13 -0.95
C ALA A 88 -21.73 -8.70 -1.69
N ILE A 89 -21.88 -8.34 -2.95
CA ILE A 89 -22.86 -8.94 -3.86
C ILE A 89 -22.06 -9.75 -4.85
N TRP A 90 -22.19 -11.04 -4.74
CA TRP A 90 -21.49 -12.03 -5.56
C TRP A 90 -22.44 -12.72 -6.51
N VAL A 91 -22.03 -13.03 -7.73
CA VAL A 91 -22.86 -13.72 -8.71
C VAL A 91 -22.13 -14.92 -9.32
N LYS A 92 -22.87 -15.97 -9.55
CA LYS A 92 -22.49 -17.10 -10.41
C LYS A 92 -23.25 -17.00 -11.74
N PRO A 93 -22.64 -16.42 -12.80
CA PRO A 93 -23.36 -16.14 -14.04
C PRO A 93 -23.94 -17.38 -14.72
N ALA A 94 -23.34 -18.56 -14.49
CA ALA A 94 -23.83 -19.82 -15.03
C ALA A 94 -25.18 -20.23 -14.42
N ASP A 95 -25.48 -19.81 -13.19
CA ASP A 95 -26.67 -20.20 -12.44
C ASP A 95 -27.79 -19.15 -12.55
N LEU A 96 -27.61 -18.09 -13.35
CA LEU A 96 -28.61 -17.04 -13.55
C LEU A 96 -29.84 -17.58 -14.30
N LEU A 97 -31.01 -17.35 -13.70
CA LEU A 97 -32.30 -17.76 -14.23
C LEU A 97 -33.00 -16.65 -15.05
N GLY A 98 -32.78 -15.38 -14.61
CA GLY A 98 -33.47 -14.23 -15.20
C GLY A 98 -32.75 -13.64 -16.42
N ASP A 99 -33.43 -12.66 -17.06
CA ASP A 99 -32.83 -11.89 -18.16
C ASP A 99 -31.69 -11.01 -17.65
N ARG A 100 -30.48 -11.26 -18.17
CA ARG A 100 -29.25 -10.60 -17.75
C ARG A 100 -29.26 -9.09 -18.00
N LYS A 101 -29.92 -8.65 -19.07
CA LYS A 101 -30.01 -7.23 -19.44
C LYS A 101 -30.97 -6.48 -18.52
N GLN A 102 -32.09 -7.10 -18.19
CA GLN A 102 -33.06 -6.56 -17.25
C GLN A 102 -32.44 -6.46 -15.85
N LEU A 103 -31.77 -7.53 -15.39
CA LEU A 103 -31.07 -7.58 -14.12
C LEU A 103 -29.97 -6.50 -14.04
N ALA A 104 -29.20 -6.29 -15.11
CA ALA A 104 -28.17 -5.24 -15.17
C ALA A 104 -28.77 -3.83 -15.00
N ASN A 105 -29.92 -3.57 -15.61
CA ASN A 105 -30.62 -2.30 -15.47
C ASN A 105 -31.16 -2.09 -14.04
N GLN A 106 -31.71 -3.14 -13.43
CA GLN A 106 -32.20 -3.10 -12.04
C GLN A 106 -31.03 -2.86 -11.07
N LEU A 107 -29.90 -3.52 -11.27
CA LEU A 107 -28.71 -3.30 -10.47
C LEU A 107 -28.17 -1.87 -10.63
N ALA A 108 -28.19 -1.32 -11.83
CA ALA A 108 -27.76 0.08 -12.05
C ALA A 108 -28.69 1.10 -11.38
N ALA A 109 -29.98 0.78 -11.25
CA ALA A 109 -30.93 1.61 -10.50
C ALA A 109 -30.64 1.60 -8.99
N ILE A 110 -30.22 0.46 -8.44
CA ILE A 110 -29.80 0.33 -7.03
C ILE A 110 -28.42 0.97 -6.79
N PHE A 111 -27.52 0.89 -7.77
CA PHE A 111 -26.14 1.41 -7.72
C PHE A 111 -25.89 2.44 -8.82
N PRO A 112 -26.37 3.67 -8.69
CA PRO A 112 -26.29 4.68 -9.75
C PRO A 112 -24.86 5.13 -10.10
N ASP A 113 -23.90 4.78 -9.28
CA ASP A 113 -22.46 5.02 -9.52
C ASP A 113 -21.80 3.98 -10.44
N THR A 114 -22.53 2.94 -10.86
CA THR A 114 -22.06 1.85 -11.72
C THR A 114 -22.97 1.69 -12.92
N PRO A 115 -22.47 1.88 -14.17
CA PRO A 115 -23.27 1.77 -15.37
C PRO A 115 -23.84 0.37 -15.57
N ALA A 116 -25.06 0.26 -16.14
CA ALA A 116 -25.68 -1.03 -16.47
C ALA A 116 -24.81 -1.91 -17.39
N ALA A 117 -24.04 -1.31 -18.29
CA ALA A 117 -23.12 -2.02 -19.18
C ALA A 117 -22.02 -2.78 -18.40
N GLU A 118 -21.54 -2.23 -17.28
CA GLU A 118 -20.55 -2.90 -16.42
C GLU A 118 -21.18 -4.11 -15.70
N PHE A 119 -22.39 -3.96 -15.18
CA PHE A 119 -23.13 -5.10 -14.62
C PHE A 119 -23.41 -6.16 -15.66
N TYR A 120 -23.86 -5.77 -16.84
CA TYR A 120 -24.13 -6.70 -17.93
C TYR A 120 -22.89 -7.52 -18.33
N ALA A 121 -21.72 -6.86 -18.42
CA ALA A 121 -20.47 -7.56 -18.72
C ALA A 121 -20.10 -8.60 -17.65
N LYS A 122 -20.36 -8.30 -16.36
CA LYS A 122 -20.15 -9.24 -15.26
C LYS A 122 -21.15 -10.40 -15.27
N LEU A 123 -22.43 -10.13 -15.58
CA LEU A 123 -23.49 -11.12 -15.65
C LEU A 123 -23.38 -12.06 -16.86
N THR A 124 -22.65 -11.64 -17.90
CA THR A 124 -22.38 -12.46 -19.11
C THR A 124 -20.99 -13.11 -19.10
N SER A 125 -20.22 -12.91 -18.05
CA SER A 125 -18.91 -13.55 -17.88
C SER A 125 -19.06 -15.06 -17.63
N ASP A 126 -18.07 -15.84 -18.06
CA ASP A 126 -17.99 -17.28 -17.73
C ASP A 126 -17.50 -17.55 -16.30
N LYS A 127 -17.08 -16.51 -15.57
CA LYS A 127 -16.51 -16.63 -14.23
C LYS A 127 -17.42 -15.99 -13.20
N ALA A 128 -17.62 -16.69 -12.09
CA ALA A 128 -18.24 -16.12 -10.90
C ALA A 128 -17.42 -14.94 -10.37
N GLY A 129 -18.09 -13.93 -9.83
CA GLY A 129 -17.40 -12.73 -9.40
C GLY A 129 -18.26 -11.71 -8.66
N TYR A 130 -17.59 -10.64 -8.20
CA TYR A 130 -18.27 -9.57 -7.49
C TYR A 130 -19.01 -8.63 -8.43
N LEU A 131 -20.32 -8.50 -8.22
CA LEU A 131 -21.09 -7.37 -8.75
C LEU A 131 -20.74 -6.10 -7.99
N ARG A 132 -20.67 -6.22 -6.65
CA ARG A 132 -20.32 -5.13 -5.74
C ARG A 132 -19.58 -5.68 -4.52
N LYS A 133 -18.46 -5.07 -4.11
CA LYS A 133 -17.71 -5.48 -2.91
C LYS A 133 -18.22 -4.87 -1.61
N ARG A 134 -18.92 -3.75 -1.70
CA ARG A 134 -19.50 -3.04 -0.56
C ARG A 134 -20.91 -2.65 -0.90
N ALA A 135 -21.85 -3.20 -0.18
CA ALA A 135 -23.24 -2.83 -0.27
C ALA A 135 -23.78 -2.52 1.14
N LEU A 136 -24.62 -1.49 1.22
CA LEU A 136 -25.34 -1.17 2.43
C LEU A 136 -26.42 -2.23 2.68
N PRO A 137 -26.84 -2.46 3.94
CA PRO A 137 -27.90 -3.42 4.24
C PRO A 137 -29.18 -3.21 3.41
N GLU A 138 -29.56 -1.96 3.17
CA GLU A 138 -30.71 -1.58 2.35
C GLU A 138 -30.54 -1.97 0.88
N GLN A 139 -29.32 -1.79 0.34
CA GLN A 139 -28.98 -2.20 -1.03
C GLN A 139 -28.95 -3.71 -1.17
N VAL A 140 -28.44 -4.43 -0.16
CA VAL A 140 -28.49 -5.89 -0.10
C VAL A 140 -29.93 -6.37 -0.14
N LYS A 141 -30.81 -5.74 0.66
CA LYS A 141 -32.24 -6.06 0.66
C LYS A 141 -32.86 -5.81 -0.71
N GLN A 142 -32.60 -4.67 -1.35
CA GLN A 142 -33.11 -4.34 -2.67
C GLN A 142 -32.67 -5.36 -3.73
N VAL A 143 -31.40 -5.80 -3.70
CA VAL A 143 -30.89 -6.83 -4.63
C VAL A 143 -31.49 -8.19 -4.31
N HIS A 144 -31.64 -8.55 -3.05
CA HIS A 144 -32.32 -9.79 -2.64
C HIS A 144 -33.77 -9.84 -3.11
N ASP A 145 -34.48 -8.70 -3.04
CA ASP A 145 -35.88 -8.56 -3.45
C ASP A 145 -36.06 -8.73 -4.97
N LEU A 146 -34.96 -8.69 -5.79
CA LEU A 146 -35.01 -9.04 -7.22
C LEU A 146 -35.26 -10.55 -7.46
N GLY A 147 -35.04 -11.38 -6.45
CA GLY A 147 -35.36 -12.81 -6.48
C GLY A 147 -34.42 -13.68 -7.30
N GLU A 148 -33.22 -13.17 -7.64
CA GLU A 148 -32.24 -13.95 -8.42
C GLU A 148 -31.37 -14.80 -7.48
N ILE A 149 -31.57 -16.13 -7.55
CA ILE A 149 -30.91 -17.09 -6.63
C ILE A 149 -29.41 -17.28 -6.89
N ALA A 150 -28.94 -16.91 -8.07
CA ALA A 150 -27.52 -16.95 -8.43
C ALA A 150 -26.71 -15.83 -7.74
N ILE A 151 -27.37 -14.90 -7.04
CA ILE A 151 -26.74 -13.82 -6.30
C ILE A 151 -26.60 -14.20 -4.84
N GLU A 152 -25.37 -14.19 -4.36
CA GLU A 152 -25.02 -14.45 -2.94
C GLU A 152 -24.58 -13.15 -2.26
N PHE A 153 -24.75 -13.09 -0.93
CA PHE A 153 -24.45 -11.92 -0.11
C PHE A 153 -23.42 -12.25 0.98
N PRO A 154 -22.18 -12.62 0.62
CA PRO A 154 -21.16 -12.92 1.62
C PRO A 154 -20.85 -11.70 2.46
N ARG A 155 -20.70 -11.92 3.77
CA ARG A 155 -20.22 -10.87 4.69
C ARG A 155 -18.72 -10.91 4.74
N GLU A 156 -18.08 -9.84 4.29
CA GLU A 156 -16.64 -9.76 4.15
C GLU A 156 -16.05 -8.57 4.90
N ALA A 157 -14.87 -8.77 5.46
CA ALA A 157 -14.07 -7.66 5.97
C ALA A 157 -13.53 -6.85 4.78
N THR A 158 -13.77 -5.55 4.81
CA THR A 158 -13.32 -4.65 3.77
C THR A 158 -12.47 -3.54 4.38
N ARG A 159 -11.32 -3.23 3.76
CA ARG A 159 -10.48 -2.11 4.15
C ARG A 159 -11.11 -0.80 3.70
N LEU A 160 -11.31 0.12 4.64
CA LEU A 160 -11.87 1.45 4.41
C LEU A 160 -10.82 2.51 4.79
N TYR A 161 -10.66 3.50 3.92
CA TYR A 161 -9.87 4.70 4.14
C TYR A 161 -10.84 5.88 4.27
N PRO A 162 -11.23 6.26 5.52
CA PRO A 162 -12.30 7.24 5.74
C PRO A 162 -11.99 8.63 5.19
N GLN A 163 -10.70 8.97 5.12
CA GLN A 163 -10.21 10.26 4.63
C GLN A 163 -10.00 10.30 3.11
N HIS A 164 -10.52 9.29 2.39
CA HIS A 164 -10.45 9.16 0.93
C HIS A 164 -9.01 9.20 0.38
N ASP A 165 -8.61 10.27 -0.28
CA ASP A 165 -7.31 10.45 -0.95
C ASP A 165 -6.26 11.15 -0.06
N MET A 166 -6.64 11.57 1.14
CA MET A 166 -5.72 12.16 2.10
C MET A 166 -4.63 11.18 2.52
N ALA A 167 -3.38 11.64 2.50
CA ALA A 167 -2.19 10.85 2.83
C ALA A 167 -2.07 9.52 2.06
N ALA A 168 -2.69 9.43 0.87
CA ALA A 168 -2.77 8.17 0.11
C ALA A 168 -1.41 7.54 -0.17
N HIS A 169 -0.39 8.35 -0.47
CA HIS A 169 0.97 7.87 -0.74
C HIS A 169 1.70 7.37 0.52
N VAL A 170 1.31 7.84 1.69
CA VAL A 170 1.81 7.35 2.97
C VAL A 170 1.09 6.08 3.40
N LEU A 171 -0.24 6.11 3.37
CA LEU A 171 -1.06 4.97 3.78
C LEU A 171 -0.88 3.80 2.81
N GLY A 172 -0.87 4.09 1.51
CA GLY A 172 -0.96 3.06 0.50
C GLY A 172 -2.34 2.43 0.45
N PHE A 173 -2.40 1.18 0.01
CA PHE A 173 -3.64 0.42 -0.08
C PHE A 173 -3.37 -1.09 -0.01
N VAL A 174 -4.44 -1.86 0.17
CA VAL A 174 -4.39 -3.33 0.12
C VAL A 174 -4.78 -3.83 -1.28
N ASN A 175 -4.15 -4.92 -1.73
CA ASN A 175 -4.51 -5.62 -2.95
C ASN A 175 -5.81 -6.42 -2.77
N ARG A 176 -6.20 -7.18 -3.81
CA ARG A 176 -7.42 -8.01 -3.79
C ARG A 176 -7.39 -9.11 -2.74
N ASP A 177 -6.20 -9.58 -2.36
CA ASP A 177 -5.98 -10.65 -1.37
C ASP A 177 -5.86 -10.09 0.06
N GLY A 178 -6.12 -8.80 0.26
CA GLY A 178 -6.01 -8.14 1.56
C GLY A 178 -4.58 -7.94 2.05
N ARG A 179 -3.58 -8.05 1.17
CA ARG A 179 -2.17 -7.76 1.50
C ARG A 179 -1.85 -6.31 1.17
N GLY A 180 -1.03 -5.69 2.00
CA GLY A 180 -0.54 -4.34 1.72
C GLY A 180 0.27 -4.29 0.44
N ALA A 181 -0.17 -3.46 -0.51
CA ALA A 181 0.45 -3.32 -1.83
C ALA A 181 1.45 -2.15 -1.88
N MET A 182 1.22 -1.11 -1.07
CA MET A 182 1.97 0.13 -1.08
C MET A 182 1.93 0.81 0.30
N GLY A 183 2.86 1.71 0.57
CA GLY A 183 2.88 2.58 1.75
C GLY A 183 2.95 1.82 3.08
N MET A 184 2.39 2.39 4.13
CA MET A 184 2.37 1.78 5.47
C MET A 184 1.56 0.49 5.53
N GLU A 185 0.54 0.32 4.69
CA GLU A 185 -0.16 -0.96 4.53
C GLU A 185 0.78 -2.08 4.12
N ARG A 186 1.76 -1.79 3.25
CA ARG A 186 2.78 -2.75 2.81
C ARG A 186 3.85 -2.96 3.88
N VAL A 187 4.40 -1.89 4.40
CA VAL A 187 5.51 -1.94 5.37
C VAL A 187 5.09 -2.66 6.64
N MET A 188 3.88 -2.38 7.12
CA MET A 188 3.32 -2.95 8.34
C MET A 188 2.36 -4.12 8.09
N ASN A 189 2.48 -4.78 6.92
CA ASN A 189 1.55 -5.82 6.51
C ASN A 189 1.37 -6.91 7.56
N ASP A 190 2.46 -7.42 8.11
CA ASP A 190 2.42 -8.54 9.08
C ASP A 190 1.88 -8.07 10.44
N TYR A 191 2.26 -6.87 10.88
CA TYR A 191 1.70 -6.25 12.10
C TYR A 191 0.19 -6.06 11.99
N LEU A 192 -0.27 -5.50 10.87
CA LEU A 192 -1.69 -5.19 10.66
C LEU A 192 -2.56 -6.46 10.49
N ARG A 193 -1.96 -7.57 10.06
CA ARG A 193 -2.66 -8.87 9.90
C ARG A 193 -2.61 -9.74 11.16
N ASP A 194 -1.78 -9.39 12.13
CA ASP A 194 -1.63 -10.16 13.36
C ASP A 194 -2.90 -10.05 14.24
N PRO A 195 -3.64 -11.15 14.47
CA PRO A 195 -4.84 -11.13 15.28
C PRO A 195 -4.62 -10.63 16.71
N SER A 196 -3.42 -10.87 17.27
CA SER A 196 -3.09 -10.45 18.64
C SER A 196 -2.92 -8.94 18.79
N LYS A 197 -2.72 -8.22 17.67
CA LYS A 197 -2.46 -6.76 17.64
C LYS A 197 -3.65 -5.94 17.16
N ARG A 198 -4.77 -6.58 16.79
CA ARG A 198 -5.96 -5.90 16.26
C ARG A 198 -6.55 -4.83 17.17
N SER A 199 -6.49 -5.04 18.48
CA SER A 199 -6.98 -4.08 19.48
C SER A 199 -6.04 -2.89 19.68
N THR A 200 -4.81 -2.95 19.13
CA THR A 200 -3.81 -1.90 19.27
C THR A 200 -3.61 -1.23 17.91
N PRO A 201 -4.20 -0.05 17.67
CA PRO A 201 -4.05 0.63 16.40
C PRO A 201 -2.59 1.01 16.15
N LEU A 202 -2.19 1.01 14.87
CA LEU A 202 -0.92 1.54 14.42
C LEU A 202 -0.98 3.07 14.45
N ASN A 203 -0.28 3.69 15.41
CA ASN A 203 -0.24 5.14 15.55
C ASN A 203 0.86 5.73 14.66
N LEU A 204 0.46 6.51 13.66
CA LEU A 204 1.38 7.28 12.85
C LEU A 204 1.65 8.66 13.47
N ALA A 205 2.79 9.24 13.11
CA ALA A 205 3.15 10.60 13.50
C ALA A 205 2.35 11.69 12.76
N LEU A 206 1.65 11.32 11.68
CA LEU A 206 0.80 12.24 10.91
C LEU A 206 -0.25 12.94 11.80
N ASP A 207 -0.48 14.21 11.54
CA ASP A 207 -1.64 14.96 12.04
C ASP A 207 -2.59 15.28 10.87
N VAL A 208 -3.80 14.73 10.91
CA VAL A 208 -4.81 14.89 9.84
C VAL A 208 -5.08 16.35 9.49
N ARG A 209 -5.06 17.25 10.48
CA ARG A 209 -5.32 18.67 10.26
C ARG A 209 -4.19 19.34 9.50
N VAL A 210 -2.94 19.02 9.86
CA VAL A 210 -1.74 19.54 9.17
C VAL A 210 -1.64 18.93 7.77
N GLN A 211 -1.97 17.63 7.64
CA GLN A 211 -2.02 16.94 6.36
C GLN A 211 -3.03 17.59 5.41
N ALA A 212 -4.25 17.85 5.90
CA ALA A 212 -5.30 18.52 5.10
C ALA A 212 -4.87 19.93 4.64
N ALA A 213 -4.26 20.70 5.54
CA ALA A 213 -3.76 22.04 5.20
C ALA A 213 -2.66 21.95 4.13
N LEU A 214 -1.69 21.03 4.30
CA LEU A 214 -0.61 20.83 3.32
C LEU A 214 -1.16 20.46 1.95
N GLU A 215 -2.09 19.51 1.87
CA GLU A 215 -2.68 19.08 0.60
C GLU A 215 -3.47 20.21 -0.08
N SER A 216 -4.23 20.97 0.70
CA SER A 216 -5.00 22.13 0.20
C SER A 216 -4.08 23.22 -0.37
N GLU A 217 -3.01 23.58 0.33
CA GLU A 217 -2.06 24.59 -0.12
C GLU A 217 -1.27 24.12 -1.36
N LEU A 218 -0.88 22.84 -1.41
CA LEU A 218 -0.23 22.28 -2.59
C LEU A 218 -1.17 22.26 -3.80
N ALA A 219 -2.45 21.93 -3.60
CA ALA A 219 -3.45 21.95 -4.67
C ALA A 219 -3.68 23.37 -5.20
N SER A 220 -3.80 24.36 -4.30
CA SER A 220 -3.92 25.77 -4.65
C SER A 220 -2.70 26.27 -5.43
N GLY A 221 -1.50 25.99 -4.93
CA GLY A 221 -0.25 26.36 -5.60
C GLY A 221 -0.09 25.69 -6.96
N MET A 222 -0.47 24.42 -7.09
CA MET A 222 -0.43 23.69 -8.36
C MET A 222 -1.40 24.30 -9.38
N SER A 223 -2.60 24.67 -8.94
CA SER A 223 -3.59 25.34 -9.79
C SER A 223 -3.11 26.74 -10.22
N ALA A 224 -2.60 27.55 -9.29
CA ALA A 224 -2.15 28.90 -9.57
C ALA A 224 -0.96 28.97 -10.53
N THR A 225 -0.09 27.96 -10.49
CA THR A 225 1.13 27.92 -11.34
C THR A 225 0.96 27.08 -12.60
N GLY A 226 -0.15 26.36 -12.77
CA GLY A 226 -0.33 25.38 -13.84
C GLY A 226 0.63 24.19 -13.75
N ALA A 227 1.14 23.88 -12.55
CA ALA A 227 2.10 22.81 -12.34
C ALA A 227 1.47 21.43 -12.57
N LYS A 228 2.26 20.49 -13.12
CA LYS A 228 1.81 19.11 -13.39
C LYS A 228 1.80 18.22 -12.14
N GLY A 229 2.43 18.67 -11.06
CA GLY A 229 2.49 17.97 -9.79
C GLY A 229 3.06 18.87 -8.70
N ALA A 230 2.77 18.51 -7.46
CA ALA A 230 3.29 19.16 -6.27
C ALA A 230 3.62 18.11 -5.20
N ALA A 231 4.58 18.43 -4.34
CA ALA A 231 4.94 17.57 -3.22
C ALA A 231 5.38 18.43 -2.04
N GLY A 232 5.07 17.97 -0.82
CA GLY A 232 5.46 18.65 0.39
C GLY A 232 5.63 17.68 1.57
N VAL A 233 6.48 18.06 2.50
CA VAL A 233 6.70 17.33 3.75
C VAL A 233 6.92 18.31 4.89
N ILE A 234 6.35 17.99 6.04
CA ILE A 234 6.52 18.72 7.30
C ILE A 234 7.09 17.76 8.32
N LEU A 235 8.27 18.11 8.85
CA LEU A 235 8.99 17.33 9.87
C LEU A 235 9.02 18.07 11.20
N ASP A 236 8.92 17.32 12.29
CA ASP A 236 9.36 17.78 13.59
C ASP A 236 10.89 17.70 13.65
N VAL A 237 11.56 18.83 13.79
CA VAL A 237 13.02 18.91 13.75
C VAL A 237 13.70 18.24 14.94
N ALA A 238 13.00 18.15 16.08
CA ALA A 238 13.53 17.57 17.30
C ALA A 238 13.44 16.04 17.31
N THR A 239 12.45 15.49 16.63
CA THR A 239 12.15 14.04 16.68
C THR A 239 12.38 13.30 15.35
N GLY A 240 12.33 14.00 14.22
CA GLY A 240 12.29 13.42 12.89
C GLY A 240 10.91 12.90 12.48
N GLU A 241 9.87 13.09 13.33
CA GLU A 241 8.50 12.68 13.00
C GLU A 241 7.99 13.40 11.77
N VAL A 242 7.39 12.63 10.84
CA VAL A 242 6.68 13.19 9.69
C VAL A 242 5.28 13.59 10.12
N ILE A 243 5.05 14.89 10.29
CA ILE A 243 3.76 15.45 10.72
C ILE A 243 2.77 15.48 9.56
N ALA A 244 3.26 15.75 8.34
CA ALA A 244 2.49 15.67 7.11
C ALA A 244 3.40 15.34 5.91
N MET A 245 2.87 14.60 4.95
CA MET A 245 3.56 14.27 3.68
C MET A 245 2.52 14.12 2.57
N ALA A 246 2.60 14.94 1.55
CA ALA A 246 1.65 14.96 0.45
C ALA A 246 2.35 14.95 -0.91
N THR A 247 1.70 14.29 -1.86
CA THR A 247 2.05 14.30 -3.29
C THR A 247 0.79 14.49 -4.11
N LEU A 248 0.83 15.40 -5.07
CA LEU A 248 -0.26 15.65 -6.02
C LEU A 248 0.23 15.41 -7.46
N PRO A 249 -0.65 14.91 -8.35
CA PRO A 249 -2.01 14.45 -8.09
C PRO A 249 -2.07 13.20 -7.21
N SER A 250 -3.07 13.14 -6.31
CA SER A 250 -3.31 12.01 -5.43
C SER A 250 -4.19 10.93 -6.08
N PHE A 251 -4.42 9.83 -5.36
CA PHE A 251 -5.33 8.74 -5.75
C PHE A 251 -6.19 8.34 -4.55
N ASN A 252 -7.34 7.68 -4.81
CA ASN A 252 -8.19 7.18 -3.74
C ASN A 252 -7.84 5.73 -3.38
N PRO A 253 -7.30 5.45 -2.17
CA PRO A 253 -6.97 4.09 -1.74
C PRO A 253 -8.18 3.13 -1.67
N ASN A 254 -9.39 3.66 -1.58
CA ASN A 254 -10.61 2.87 -1.66
C ASN A 254 -10.90 2.34 -3.08
N ARG A 255 -10.30 2.95 -4.11
CA ARG A 255 -10.45 2.58 -5.54
C ARG A 255 -9.08 2.64 -6.24
N PRO A 256 -8.10 1.82 -5.80
CA PRO A 256 -6.76 1.87 -6.38
C PRO A 256 -6.80 1.35 -7.81
N SER A 257 -6.06 2.02 -8.71
CA SER A 257 -5.78 1.50 -10.04
C SER A 257 -4.56 0.58 -9.95
N PHE A 258 -4.77 -0.72 -10.12
CA PHE A 258 -3.66 -1.69 -10.07
C PHE A 258 -2.75 -1.65 -11.30
N ALA A 259 -3.16 -0.97 -12.38
CA ALA A 259 -2.40 -0.90 -13.62
C ALA A 259 -1.11 -0.06 -13.53
N ASN A 260 -0.97 0.77 -12.49
CA ASN A 260 0.11 1.74 -12.35
C ASN A 260 0.83 1.62 -10.99
N ILE A 261 0.87 0.42 -10.40
CA ILE A 261 1.72 0.18 -9.22
C ILE A 261 3.18 0.22 -9.68
N PRO A 262 4.03 1.10 -9.16
CA PRO A 262 5.44 1.09 -9.49
C PRO A 262 6.03 -0.27 -9.12
N ASP A 263 6.68 -0.94 -10.08
CA ASP A 263 7.48 -2.12 -9.78
C ASP A 263 8.73 -1.65 -9.01
N LEU A 264 8.76 -1.92 -7.72
CA LEU A 264 9.88 -1.53 -6.85
C LEU A 264 11.17 -2.31 -7.14
N GLY A 265 11.11 -3.32 -8.01
CA GLY A 265 12.27 -4.07 -8.50
C GLY A 265 12.97 -3.40 -9.71
N GLN A 266 12.29 -2.50 -10.42
CA GLN A 266 12.90 -1.80 -11.56
C GLN A 266 13.67 -0.57 -11.08
N THR A 267 14.98 -0.68 -11.08
CA THR A 267 15.88 0.47 -10.99
C THR A 267 15.88 1.16 -12.36
N ILE A 268 15.21 2.30 -12.46
CA ILE A 268 15.31 3.12 -13.66
C ILE A 268 16.66 3.81 -13.60
N GLU A 269 17.53 3.47 -14.54
CA GLU A 269 18.95 3.93 -14.58
C GLU A 269 19.10 5.45 -14.71
N ASP A 270 18.08 6.16 -15.18
CA ASP A 270 18.10 7.62 -15.41
C ASP A 270 17.27 8.46 -14.43
N GLY A 271 16.69 7.85 -13.40
CA GLY A 271 15.89 8.54 -12.38
C GLY A 271 14.55 9.10 -12.88
N ARG A 272 14.13 8.79 -14.10
CA ARG A 272 12.90 9.28 -14.71
C ARG A 272 11.80 8.25 -14.65
N TYR A 273 11.19 8.08 -13.48
CA TYR A 273 9.94 7.34 -13.40
C TYR A 273 8.82 8.08 -14.14
N PRO A 274 7.96 7.40 -14.90
CA PRO A 274 6.73 8.01 -15.36
C PRO A 274 5.97 8.51 -14.13
N ILE A 275 5.53 9.78 -14.16
CA ILE A 275 4.74 10.35 -13.07
C ILE A 275 3.39 9.65 -13.09
N THR A 276 3.24 8.66 -12.23
CA THR A 276 1.94 8.05 -11.96
C THR A 276 1.32 8.70 -10.73
N ARG A 277 0.01 8.66 -10.61
CA ARG A 277 -0.67 9.13 -9.41
C ARG A 277 -0.28 8.39 -8.13
N GLN A 278 0.42 7.27 -8.24
CA GLN A 278 0.86 6.44 -7.12
C GLN A 278 2.34 6.67 -6.74
N THR A 279 3.06 7.49 -7.51
CA THR A 279 4.45 7.82 -7.17
C THR A 279 4.50 8.83 -6.04
N ASN A 280 5.12 8.47 -4.91
CA ASN A 280 5.40 9.41 -3.82
C ASN A 280 6.56 10.32 -4.21
N ASN A 281 6.27 11.54 -4.65
CA ASN A 281 7.30 12.50 -5.10
C ASN A 281 8.17 13.02 -3.96
N VAL A 282 7.78 12.83 -2.70
CA VAL A 282 8.58 13.23 -1.53
C VAL A 282 9.72 12.26 -1.27
N THR A 283 9.49 10.97 -1.46
CA THR A 283 10.46 9.91 -1.13
C THR A 283 11.01 9.17 -2.34
N ASN A 284 10.24 9.10 -3.43
CA ASN A 284 10.53 8.25 -4.59
C ASN A 284 10.81 9.05 -5.89
N ARG A 285 11.16 10.33 -5.76
CA ARG A 285 11.60 11.15 -6.88
C ARG A 285 12.73 12.07 -6.46
N VAL A 286 13.74 12.21 -7.33
CA VAL A 286 14.90 13.06 -7.07
C VAL A 286 14.87 14.32 -7.93
N TYR A 287 15.38 15.40 -7.37
CA TYR A 287 15.44 16.72 -7.99
C TYR A 287 16.80 17.36 -7.74
N GLU A 288 17.32 18.14 -8.70
CA GLU A 288 18.39 19.08 -8.43
C GLU A 288 17.83 20.20 -7.53
N LEU A 289 18.47 20.39 -6.38
CA LEU A 289 17.96 21.30 -5.33
C LEU A 289 18.15 22.77 -5.68
N GLY A 290 19.12 23.08 -6.56
CA GLY A 290 19.44 24.44 -6.92
C GLY A 290 19.76 25.31 -5.70
N SER A 291 19.26 26.51 -5.67
CA SER A 291 19.59 27.50 -4.62
C SER A 291 19.14 27.12 -3.22
N THR A 292 18.24 26.15 -3.06
CA THR A 292 17.89 25.63 -1.74
C THR A 292 19.02 24.84 -1.08
N PHE A 293 20.05 24.47 -1.84
CA PHE A 293 21.23 23.79 -1.30
C PHE A 293 22.24 24.75 -0.67
N LYS A 294 22.27 26.02 -1.06
CA LYS A 294 23.28 27.01 -0.63
C LYS A 294 23.42 27.17 0.88
N PRO A 295 22.32 27.20 1.68
CA PRO A 295 22.45 27.24 3.13
C PRO A 295 23.22 26.04 3.72
N LEU A 296 23.08 24.84 3.13
CA LEU A 296 23.84 23.65 3.57
C LEU A 296 25.33 23.81 3.30
N THR A 297 25.70 24.36 2.15
CA THR A 297 27.11 24.67 1.80
C THR A 297 27.70 25.70 2.76
N VAL A 298 26.95 26.75 3.08
CA VAL A 298 27.40 27.78 4.02
C VAL A 298 27.54 27.19 5.42
N ALA A 299 26.57 26.39 5.89
CA ALA A 299 26.63 25.70 7.16
C ALA A 299 27.86 24.79 7.26
N ALA A 300 28.13 23.99 6.23
CA ALA A 300 29.33 23.15 6.17
C ALA A 300 30.63 23.96 6.22
N ALA A 301 30.68 25.12 5.57
CA ALA A 301 31.86 25.98 5.55
C ALA A 301 32.09 26.69 6.91
N LEU A 302 31.02 27.03 7.61
CA LEU A 302 31.07 27.57 8.99
C LEU A 302 31.54 26.50 9.97
N ASP A 303 30.96 25.31 9.93
CA ASP A 303 31.32 24.18 10.79
C ASP A 303 32.78 23.74 10.58
N ALA A 304 33.23 23.69 9.34
CA ALA A 304 34.63 23.39 9.00
C ALA A 304 35.63 24.54 9.28
N GLY A 305 35.12 25.70 9.71
CA GLY A 305 35.94 26.88 9.98
C GLY A 305 36.62 27.49 8.74
N THR A 306 36.13 27.18 7.51
CA THR A 306 36.66 27.80 6.29
C THR A 306 36.01 29.17 6.03
N VAL A 307 34.81 29.39 6.54
CA VAL A 307 34.22 30.73 6.71
C VAL A 307 34.22 31.05 8.21
N ARG A 308 35.12 31.91 8.60
CA ARG A 308 35.28 32.30 10.03
C ARG A 308 34.64 33.64 10.36
N ASP A 309 34.49 34.48 9.36
CA ASP A 309 33.91 35.82 9.46
C ASP A 309 32.91 36.01 8.30
N LEU A 310 31.68 36.28 8.67
CA LEU A 310 30.60 36.51 7.71
C LEU A 310 30.74 37.81 6.90
N SER A 311 31.60 38.73 7.35
CA SER A 311 31.90 40.00 6.70
C SER A 311 32.87 39.87 5.53
N ILE A 312 33.59 38.76 5.41
CA ILE A 312 34.52 38.50 4.33
C ILE A 312 33.77 38.59 2.99
N ARG A 313 34.36 39.37 2.06
CA ARG A 313 33.74 39.60 0.75
C ARG A 313 34.41 38.75 -0.32
N TYR A 314 33.55 38.24 -1.21
CA TYR A 314 33.90 37.43 -2.37
C TYR A 314 33.61 38.22 -3.65
N ASP A 315 34.47 38.08 -4.65
CA ASP A 315 34.27 38.78 -5.93
C ASP A 315 33.13 38.13 -6.75
N ALA A 316 32.04 38.87 -6.90
CA ALA A 316 30.91 38.52 -7.76
C ALA A 316 30.70 39.56 -8.90
N THR A 317 31.72 40.36 -9.19
CA THR A 317 31.65 41.39 -10.25
C THR A 317 31.58 40.81 -11.66
N LYS A 318 32.10 39.59 -11.85
CA LYS A 318 32.19 38.87 -13.13
C LYS A 318 31.90 37.38 -12.96
N PRO A 319 31.44 36.68 -14.02
CA PRO A 319 31.37 35.23 -14.02
C PRO A 319 32.68 34.56 -13.62
N LEU A 320 32.59 33.54 -12.76
CA LEU A 320 33.76 32.77 -12.34
C LEU A 320 34.18 31.78 -13.43
N GLN A 321 35.38 31.93 -13.96
CA GLN A 321 35.90 31.10 -15.00
C GLN A 321 36.69 29.92 -14.42
N ILE A 322 36.28 28.67 -14.74
CA ILE A 322 36.93 27.43 -14.34
C ILE A 322 37.22 26.58 -15.58
N GLY A 323 38.48 26.66 -16.09
CA GLY A 323 38.84 26.06 -17.37
C GLY A 323 37.95 26.63 -18.50
N ARG A 324 37.23 25.78 -19.20
CA ARG A 324 36.27 26.17 -20.26
C ARG A 324 34.86 26.53 -19.73
N PHE A 325 34.59 26.28 -18.47
CA PHE A 325 33.24 26.49 -17.87
C PHE A 325 33.16 27.86 -17.21
N LYS A 326 31.95 28.43 -17.19
CA LYS A 326 31.63 29.70 -16.53
C LYS A 326 30.50 29.52 -15.57
N ILE A 327 30.70 29.84 -14.29
CA ILE A 327 29.64 29.92 -13.28
C ILE A 327 29.12 31.36 -13.27
N ARG A 328 27.81 31.52 -13.35
CA ARG A 328 27.12 32.81 -13.42
C ARG A 328 26.00 32.89 -12.40
N ASP A 329 25.72 34.08 -11.92
CA ASP A 329 24.50 34.37 -11.22
C ASP A 329 23.34 34.56 -12.19
N SER A 330 22.13 34.20 -11.79
CA SER A 330 20.92 34.46 -12.60
C SER A 330 20.66 35.97 -12.73
N HIS A 331 20.96 36.73 -11.69
CA HIS A 331 20.92 38.18 -11.61
C HIS A 331 22.28 38.66 -11.10
N SER A 332 23.08 39.23 -12.00
CA SER A 332 24.41 39.73 -11.65
C SER A 332 24.32 40.86 -10.64
N SER A 333 25.01 40.76 -9.50
CA SER A 333 25.11 41.84 -8.54
C SER A 333 26.10 42.95 -8.97
N GLY A 334 27.09 42.58 -9.82
CA GLY A 334 28.13 43.47 -10.28
C GLY A 334 29.07 44.00 -9.19
N ARG A 335 29.04 43.40 -7.99
CA ARG A 335 29.80 43.89 -6.83
C ARG A 335 30.33 42.71 -5.96
N TRP A 336 31.18 43.04 -5.03
CA TRP A 336 31.63 42.11 -4.01
C TRP A 336 30.49 41.83 -2.99
N LEU A 337 30.26 40.58 -2.65
CA LEU A 337 29.24 40.12 -1.71
C LEU A 337 29.88 39.40 -0.53
N ASN A 338 29.37 39.63 0.67
CA ASN A 338 29.68 38.77 1.81
C ASN A 338 28.76 37.56 1.88
N THR A 339 28.99 36.64 2.83
CA THR A 339 28.21 35.38 2.93
C THR A 339 26.70 35.61 3.11
N PRO A 340 26.20 36.50 4.02
CA PRO A 340 24.81 36.84 4.10
C PRO A 340 24.22 37.42 2.82
N GLU A 341 24.92 38.37 2.18
CA GLU A 341 24.50 38.96 0.91
C GLU A 341 24.42 37.91 -0.20
N ALA A 342 25.34 36.93 -0.21
CA ALA A 342 25.35 35.83 -1.18
C ALA A 342 24.08 34.94 -1.07
N LEU A 343 23.58 34.71 0.14
CA LEU A 343 22.32 33.98 0.36
C LEU A 343 21.10 34.84 -0.01
N ILE A 344 21.09 36.13 0.37
CA ILE A 344 20.01 37.08 0.03
C ILE A 344 19.84 37.21 -1.49
N HIS A 345 20.95 37.40 -2.20
CA HIS A 345 20.95 37.55 -3.66
C HIS A 345 21.06 36.20 -4.41
N SER A 346 21.10 35.10 -3.69
CA SER A 346 21.21 33.75 -4.26
C SER A 346 22.39 33.61 -5.23
N SER A 347 23.58 34.13 -4.87
CA SER A 347 24.76 34.13 -5.73
C SER A 347 25.36 32.71 -5.89
N ASN A 348 25.36 32.19 -7.11
CA ASN A 348 26.07 30.96 -7.48
C ASN A 348 27.59 31.18 -7.41
N ILE A 349 28.03 32.36 -7.85
CA ILE A 349 29.44 32.73 -7.92
C ILE A 349 30.08 32.68 -6.54
N VAL A 350 29.47 33.31 -5.54
CA VAL A 350 30.00 33.35 -4.17
C VAL A 350 29.90 31.97 -3.52
N THR A 351 28.77 31.28 -3.68
CA THR A 351 28.60 29.95 -3.08
C THR A 351 29.57 28.93 -3.68
N ALA A 352 29.87 29.03 -4.97
CA ALA A 352 30.89 28.20 -5.61
C ALA A 352 32.32 28.48 -5.07
N GLN A 353 32.65 29.75 -4.74
CA GLN A 353 33.91 30.10 -4.09
C GLN A 353 33.95 29.56 -2.63
N ILE A 354 32.86 29.64 -1.90
CA ILE A 354 32.75 29.06 -0.56
C ILE A 354 32.94 27.55 -0.60
N ALA A 355 32.30 26.85 -1.57
CA ALA A 355 32.45 25.42 -1.78
C ALA A 355 33.88 25.03 -2.17
N ASP A 356 34.53 25.82 -3.02
CA ASP A 356 35.94 25.63 -3.43
C ASP A 356 36.88 25.73 -2.20
N ASN A 357 36.66 26.74 -1.36
CA ASN A 357 37.40 26.92 -0.11
C ASN A 357 37.14 25.80 0.93
N LEU A 358 35.91 25.28 0.99
CA LEU A 358 35.58 24.12 1.81
C LEU A 358 36.33 22.87 1.35
N GLY A 359 36.41 22.67 0.05
CA GLY A 359 37.05 21.53 -0.58
C GLY A 359 36.13 20.30 -0.72
N ALA A 360 36.39 19.54 -1.78
CA ALA A 360 35.58 18.39 -2.19
C ALA A 360 35.44 17.31 -1.10
N ALA A 361 36.54 17.01 -0.39
CA ALA A 361 36.51 15.97 0.65
C ALA A 361 35.60 16.32 1.83
N ARG A 362 35.59 17.59 2.28
CA ARG A 362 34.69 18.01 3.37
C ARG A 362 33.23 18.12 2.92
N MET A 363 33.00 18.56 1.66
CA MET A 363 31.67 18.59 1.07
C MET A 363 31.09 17.16 0.99
N ASP A 364 31.85 16.21 0.43
CA ASP A 364 31.44 14.80 0.32
C ASP A 364 31.16 14.18 1.72
N ALA A 365 32.05 14.44 2.70
CA ALA A 365 31.87 13.93 4.05
C ALA A 365 30.57 14.45 4.71
N MET A 366 30.30 15.77 4.61
CA MET A 366 29.06 16.37 5.14
C MET A 366 27.83 15.78 4.47
N LEU A 367 27.81 15.64 3.13
CA LEU A 367 26.67 15.09 2.41
C LEU A 367 26.41 13.63 2.74
N ARG A 368 27.46 12.84 3.01
CA ARG A 368 27.33 11.45 3.47
C ARG A 368 26.76 11.38 4.88
N THR A 369 27.15 12.27 5.78
CA THR A 369 26.59 12.36 7.12
C THR A 369 25.10 12.70 7.08
N MET A 370 24.66 13.47 6.10
CA MET A 370 23.25 13.78 5.84
C MET A 370 22.54 12.74 4.94
N HIS A 371 23.16 11.60 4.67
CA HIS A 371 22.65 10.48 3.88
C HIS A 371 22.28 10.83 2.42
N PHE A 372 22.84 11.88 1.82
CA PHE A 372 22.57 12.28 0.45
C PHE A 372 23.09 11.27 -0.60
N ASN A 373 23.92 10.33 -0.19
CA ASN A 373 24.45 9.24 -1.01
C ASN A 373 23.69 7.92 -0.87
N ALA A 374 22.62 7.88 -0.08
CA ALA A 374 21.81 6.69 0.20
C ALA A 374 20.33 6.99 -0.06
N ARG A 375 19.47 5.97 -0.01
CA ARG A 375 18.01 6.16 0.00
C ARG A 375 17.60 6.91 1.25
N PRO A 376 16.50 7.72 1.21
CA PRO A 376 16.09 8.47 2.40
C PRO A 376 15.74 7.55 3.57
N ASP A 377 16.15 7.95 4.77
CA ASP A 377 15.85 7.23 6.00
C ASP A 377 14.39 7.47 6.39
N ILE A 378 13.55 6.51 6.09
CA ILE A 378 12.14 6.45 6.47
C ILE A 378 11.65 5.01 6.30
N GLU A 379 10.58 4.61 6.97
CA GLU A 379 10.05 3.25 6.91
C GLU A 379 9.41 2.89 5.57
N LEU A 380 8.92 3.87 4.80
CA LEU A 380 8.28 3.62 3.51
C LEU A 380 9.21 2.84 2.57
N ALA A 381 8.63 1.94 1.78
CA ALA A 381 9.37 1.13 0.82
C ALA A 381 9.66 1.89 -0.50
N GLU A 382 8.81 2.85 -0.83
CA GLU A 382 8.87 3.66 -2.04
C GLU A 382 9.92 4.77 -1.88
N LYS A 383 11.19 4.44 -2.14
CA LYS A 383 12.36 5.32 -1.93
C LYS A 383 13.30 5.33 -3.13
N ALA A 384 13.54 6.50 -3.71
CA ALA A 384 14.49 6.65 -4.80
C ALA A 384 15.95 6.68 -4.31
N MET A 385 16.85 6.19 -5.14
CA MET A 385 18.30 6.37 -4.96
C MET A 385 18.69 7.76 -5.48
N PRO A 386 19.41 8.57 -4.71
CA PRO A 386 19.94 9.85 -5.19
C PRO A 386 20.86 9.72 -6.39
N LEU A 387 20.88 10.75 -7.22
CA LEU A 387 21.94 10.93 -8.23
C LEU A 387 23.09 11.66 -7.56
N TYR A 388 24.08 10.90 -7.10
CA TYR A 388 25.22 11.38 -6.33
C TYR A 388 26.47 11.39 -7.19
N PRO A 389 27.34 12.42 -7.12
CA PRO A 389 28.58 12.46 -7.90
C PRO A 389 29.46 11.24 -7.63
N LYS A 390 29.85 10.52 -8.70
CA LYS A 390 30.78 9.38 -8.59
C LYS A 390 32.24 9.84 -8.39
N THR A 391 32.56 11.03 -8.91
CA THR A 391 33.90 11.63 -8.84
C THR A 391 33.80 13.08 -8.39
N TRP A 392 34.67 13.47 -7.45
CA TRP A 392 34.70 14.79 -6.85
C TRP A 392 35.90 15.59 -7.38
N GLY A 393 35.76 16.23 -8.54
CA GLY A 393 36.69 17.24 -9.03
C GLY A 393 36.34 18.63 -8.50
N ARG A 394 37.23 19.60 -8.70
CA ARG A 394 37.04 21.00 -8.27
C ARG A 394 35.71 21.59 -8.81
N LEU A 395 35.46 21.42 -10.13
CA LEU A 395 34.24 21.92 -10.76
C LEU A 395 32.99 21.25 -10.18
N THR A 396 33.02 19.93 -9.99
CA THR A 396 31.89 19.18 -9.35
C THR A 396 31.59 19.72 -7.96
N ASN A 397 32.65 19.94 -7.14
CA ASN A 397 32.48 20.52 -5.82
C ASN A 397 31.82 21.91 -5.85
N MET A 398 32.28 22.75 -6.77
CA MET A 398 31.75 24.10 -6.94
C MET A 398 30.28 24.10 -7.39
N THR A 399 29.90 23.19 -8.34
CA THR A 399 28.54 23.10 -8.85
C THR A 399 27.58 22.51 -7.82
N VAL A 400 28.00 21.48 -7.08
CA VAL A 400 27.24 20.92 -5.96
C VAL A 400 27.00 21.98 -4.88
N GLY A 401 27.98 22.87 -4.66
CA GLY A 401 27.86 23.96 -3.68
C GLY A 401 26.60 24.83 -3.85
N TYR A 402 26.13 25.02 -5.08
CA TYR A 402 24.87 25.73 -5.33
C TYR A 402 23.73 24.82 -5.85
N GLY A 403 23.84 23.49 -5.60
CA GLY A 403 22.77 22.51 -5.76
C GLY A 403 22.59 21.96 -7.17
N HIS A 404 23.65 21.96 -8.01
CA HIS A 404 23.65 21.35 -9.34
C HIS A 404 24.62 20.17 -9.42
N GLY A 405 24.29 19.19 -10.26
CA GLY A 405 25.09 17.95 -10.38
C GLY A 405 24.90 16.96 -9.24
N ILE A 406 23.90 17.20 -8.39
CA ILE A 406 23.39 16.29 -7.37
C ILE A 406 21.87 16.35 -7.40
N SER A 407 21.21 15.19 -7.35
CA SER A 407 19.75 15.13 -7.25
C SER A 407 19.35 14.24 -6.10
N VAL A 408 18.52 14.76 -5.22
CA VAL A 408 18.02 14.06 -4.02
C VAL A 408 16.52 14.24 -3.88
N THR A 409 15.89 13.48 -2.95
CA THR A 409 14.45 13.63 -2.72
C THR A 409 14.15 14.85 -1.84
N PRO A 410 12.92 15.40 -1.89
CA PRO A 410 12.49 16.45 -0.96
C PRO A 410 12.67 16.07 0.51
N LEU A 411 12.52 14.78 0.86
CA LEU A 411 12.74 14.30 2.23
C LEU A 411 14.19 14.45 2.67
N HIS A 412 15.18 14.19 1.79
CA HIS A 412 16.59 14.44 2.11
C HIS A 412 16.84 15.91 2.48
N LEU A 413 16.30 16.82 1.65
CA LEU A 413 16.44 18.24 1.91
C LEU A 413 15.82 18.62 3.26
N ALA A 414 14.59 18.16 3.53
CA ALA A 414 13.90 18.46 4.80
C ALA A 414 14.68 17.92 6.01
N SER A 415 15.20 16.68 5.93
CA SER A 415 16.02 16.09 7.02
C SER A 415 17.34 16.83 7.24
N ALA A 416 17.99 17.27 6.16
CA ALA A 416 19.21 18.07 6.25
C ALA A 416 18.96 19.45 6.88
N TYR A 417 17.86 20.11 6.50
CA TYR A 417 17.46 21.37 7.13
C TYR A 417 17.06 21.17 8.59
N ALA A 418 16.36 20.07 8.92
CA ALA A 418 16.05 19.74 10.31
C ALA A 418 17.35 19.62 11.16
N ALA A 419 18.37 18.93 10.63
CA ALA A 419 19.67 18.83 11.30
C ALA A 419 20.34 20.21 11.47
N MET A 420 20.29 21.05 10.45
CA MET A 420 20.88 22.39 10.49
C MET A 420 20.27 23.29 11.58
N VAL A 421 18.94 23.17 11.83
CA VAL A 421 18.23 24.05 12.78
C VAL A 421 18.03 23.44 14.18
N ASN A 422 18.36 22.15 14.38
CA ASN A 422 18.21 21.48 15.69
C ASN A 422 19.50 21.34 16.47
N GLY A 423 20.55 22.08 16.09
CA GLY A 423 21.88 22.03 16.75
C GLY A 423 22.87 21.08 16.04
N GLY A 424 22.62 20.70 14.79
CA GLY A 424 23.57 19.92 13.98
C GLY A 424 23.38 18.40 14.09
N ILE A 425 22.27 17.93 14.63
CA ILE A 425 22.01 16.51 14.85
C ILE A 425 21.12 15.96 13.73
N TYR A 426 21.68 15.13 12.86
CA TYR A 426 20.88 14.41 11.87
C TYR A 426 19.96 13.38 12.55
N ARG A 427 18.68 13.43 12.28
CA ARG A 427 17.68 12.47 12.74
C ARG A 427 17.00 11.82 11.55
N PRO A 428 16.94 10.47 11.49
CA PRO A 428 16.12 9.77 10.51
C PRO A 428 14.68 10.24 10.57
N ALA A 429 14.06 10.44 9.41
CA ALA A 429 12.63 10.69 9.37
C ALA A 429 11.87 9.41 9.77
N THR A 430 10.75 9.57 10.46
CA THR A 430 9.93 8.43 10.88
C THR A 430 8.45 8.71 10.72
N MET A 431 7.72 7.67 10.28
CA MET A 431 6.26 7.68 10.23
C MET A 431 5.62 7.36 11.58
N PHE A 432 6.41 6.94 12.57
CA PHE A 432 5.90 6.56 13.87
C PHE A 432 5.98 7.70 14.87
N LYS A 433 4.94 7.79 15.70
CA LYS A 433 4.96 8.69 16.85
C LYS A 433 5.99 8.19 17.86
N THR A 434 6.95 9.05 18.19
CA THR A 434 7.96 8.76 19.19
C THR A 434 7.41 8.94 20.60
N LYS A 435 7.91 8.14 21.55
CA LYS A 435 7.58 8.35 22.96
C LYS A 435 8.31 9.60 23.45
N PRO A 436 7.69 10.44 24.32
CA PRO A 436 8.31 11.68 24.80
C PRO A 436 9.70 11.52 25.42
N ASP A 437 9.95 10.37 26.08
CA ASP A 437 11.20 10.07 26.77
C ASP A 437 12.16 9.19 25.96
N ALA A 438 11.84 8.89 24.71
CA ALA A 438 12.71 8.07 23.87
C ALA A 438 13.98 8.86 23.51
N LYS A 439 15.15 8.33 23.88
CA LYS A 439 16.42 8.82 23.33
C LYS A 439 16.41 8.54 21.83
N ILE A 440 16.18 9.56 21.02
CA ILE A 440 16.13 9.43 19.57
C ILE A 440 17.59 9.41 19.09
N PRO A 441 18.00 8.35 18.36
CA PRO A 441 19.34 8.30 17.81
C PRO A 441 19.57 9.52 16.90
N GLY A 442 20.69 10.20 17.10
CA GLY A 442 21.17 11.26 16.21
C GLY A 442 22.56 10.89 15.73
N LYS A 443 22.89 11.25 14.51
CA LYS A 443 24.23 11.07 13.91
C LYS A 443 24.88 12.42 13.64
#